data_631520a06a22adc83248158849031952
#
_entry.id   631520a06a22adc83248158849031952
#
_cell.length_a   1.000
_cell.length_b   1.000
_cell.length_c   1.000
_cell.angle_alpha   90.00
_cell.angle_beta   90.00
_cell.angle_gamma   90.00
#
_symmetry.space_group_name_H-M   'P 1'
#
loop_
_entity.id
_entity.type
_entity.pdbx_description
1 polymer ?
#
loop_
_entity_poly.entity_id
_entity_poly.type
_entity_poly.pdbx_seq_one_letter_code
_entity_poly.pdbx_strand_id
1 'polypeptide(L)'
;MKVPEFIKKSSTSQLKIDKNTVEHIIDGAIVINSVELMLNILKKFPAEPNLVRIYADLLLKNKMPEAAVKAYNRAAKLYLDSGKILPAIVAKISQWHIEMPSDQHVQVFLTELNRNNNETLPLGHFFSKLSIQELKALCSLFENIRVPSGHVVKQIGDTEDHLFFIVSGQLKDSIYLTLQNQGKVFRKPTLVLAENDFFGDIYPFNKEHRSQSYIETLEPVELVRIPKEKLMRICRKYPNIELGIIDLLSVRSLTNSDESSDMIRQQTRHKFILSLQLEVYPEHSPDQAIHLEGESEDISIGGMSIIIDSTSVGDSTPISDLDKTIPNAKINVSVVTHTLLLKISGRIVWSREIVQNGAKTSAIGMQFDEMSPKIRGLLFALFNSLD
;
A
#
# COMPACT_ATOMS: atom_id res chain seq x y z
N MET A 1 -19.36 -18.31 28.44
CA MET A 1 -20.18 -17.09 28.31
C MET A 1 -21.45 -17.44 27.53
N LYS A 2 -22.63 -17.27 28.14
CA LYS A 2 -23.91 -17.68 27.54
C LYS A 2 -24.27 -16.72 26.39
N VAL A 3 -24.45 -17.26 25.19
CA VAL A 3 -25.04 -16.56 24.04
C VAL A 3 -26.47 -16.21 24.42
N PRO A 4 -26.93 -14.97 24.27
CA PRO A 4 -28.32 -14.63 24.53
C PRO A 4 -29.22 -15.32 23.51
N GLU A 5 -30.05 -16.23 23.98
CA GLU A 5 -31.23 -16.74 23.23
C GLU A 5 -32.22 -15.59 23.08
N PHE A 6 -32.25 -14.91 21.95
CA PHE A 6 -33.32 -13.98 21.65
C PHE A 6 -33.96 -14.35 20.33
N ILE A 7 -35.29 -14.57 20.48
CA ILE A 7 -36.33 -14.65 19.44
C ILE A 7 -36.48 -16.02 18.76
N LYS A 8 -36.97 -16.98 19.52
CA LYS A 8 -37.92 -17.99 19.02
C LYS A 8 -39.32 -17.45 19.23
N LYS A 9 -40.05 -17.30 18.10
CA LYS A 9 -41.52 -17.10 18.04
C LYS A 9 -42.08 -15.86 18.74
N SER A 10 -42.34 -14.81 18.00
CA SER A 10 -43.57 -14.02 18.24
C SER A 10 -43.98 -13.32 16.94
N SER A 11 -45.24 -13.53 16.57
CA SER A 11 -46.19 -12.65 15.87
C SER A 11 -45.57 -11.45 15.11
N THR A 12 -45.97 -11.27 13.88
CA THR A 12 -45.85 -10.14 12.99
C THR A 12 -46.12 -8.77 13.66
N SER A 13 -45.37 -8.38 14.66
CA SER A 13 -45.23 -6.99 15.03
C SER A 13 -44.24 -6.39 14.03
N GLN A 14 -44.68 -5.41 13.25
CA GLN A 14 -43.87 -4.62 12.33
C GLN A 14 -42.67 -4.09 13.08
N LEU A 15 -41.52 -4.75 12.92
CA LEU A 15 -40.24 -4.20 13.37
C LEU A 15 -40.13 -2.80 12.73
N LYS A 16 -40.09 -1.77 13.56
CA LYS A 16 -39.87 -0.40 13.10
C LYS A 16 -38.43 -0.31 12.64
N ILE A 17 -38.19 -0.65 11.37
CA ILE A 17 -36.85 -0.67 10.77
C ILE A 17 -36.47 0.79 10.52
N ASP A 18 -35.63 1.33 11.36
CA ASP A 18 -35.02 2.63 11.27
C ASP A 18 -33.51 2.51 10.92
N LYS A 19 -32.81 3.63 10.80
CA LYS A 19 -31.36 3.65 10.50
C LYS A 19 -30.53 2.91 11.55
N ASN A 20 -30.87 3.03 12.84
CA ASN A 20 -30.16 2.38 13.94
C ASN A 20 -30.26 0.84 13.81
N THR A 21 -31.42 0.34 13.42
CA THR A 21 -31.62 -1.09 13.15
C THR A 21 -30.75 -1.55 11.99
N VAL A 22 -30.60 -0.73 10.94
CA VAL A 22 -29.71 -1.02 9.79
C VAL A 22 -28.26 -1.08 10.21
N GLU A 23 -27.78 -0.13 11.01
CA GLU A 23 -26.42 -0.13 11.54
C GLU A 23 -26.14 -1.41 12.35
N HIS A 24 -27.07 -1.81 13.23
CA HIS A 24 -26.94 -3.07 13.99
C HIS A 24 -27.01 -4.35 13.14
N ILE A 25 -27.57 -4.29 11.95
CA ILE A 25 -27.50 -5.41 10.99
C ILE A 25 -26.13 -5.42 10.32
N ILE A 26 -25.59 -4.25 9.96
CA ILE A 26 -24.30 -4.10 9.28
C ILE A 26 -23.15 -4.51 10.20
N ASP A 27 -23.18 -4.12 11.47
CA ASP A 27 -22.19 -4.46 12.48
C ASP A 27 -22.32 -5.90 13.02
N GLY A 28 -23.39 -6.62 12.62
CA GLY A 28 -23.64 -8.01 13.01
C GLY A 28 -24.26 -8.20 14.39
N ALA A 29 -24.64 -7.12 15.09
CA ALA A 29 -25.37 -7.19 16.36
C ALA A 29 -26.77 -7.79 16.17
N ILE A 30 -27.38 -7.55 15.01
CA ILE A 30 -28.65 -8.17 14.60
C ILE A 30 -28.42 -9.08 13.40
N VAL A 31 -28.64 -10.37 13.58
CA VAL A 31 -28.49 -11.38 12.52
C VAL A 31 -29.85 -11.69 11.89
N ILE A 32 -30.01 -11.42 10.61
CA ILE A 32 -31.20 -11.73 9.82
C ILE A 32 -31.02 -13.07 9.11
N ASN A 33 -31.86 -14.07 9.43
CA ASN A 33 -31.83 -15.39 8.80
C ASN A 33 -32.95 -15.61 7.77
N SER A 34 -33.92 -14.67 7.67
CA SER A 34 -35.02 -14.75 6.73
C SER A 34 -34.73 -13.91 5.47
N VAL A 35 -34.72 -14.56 4.31
CA VAL A 35 -34.57 -13.92 3.00
C VAL A 35 -35.67 -12.89 2.75
N GLU A 36 -36.91 -13.24 3.11
CA GLU A 36 -38.08 -12.36 2.95
C GLU A 36 -37.99 -11.09 3.82
N LEU A 37 -37.60 -11.26 5.09
CA LEU A 37 -37.42 -10.12 6.00
C LEU A 37 -36.29 -9.21 5.48
N MET A 38 -35.15 -9.78 5.06
CA MET A 38 -34.06 -9.01 4.50
C MET A 38 -34.43 -8.26 3.22
N LEU A 39 -35.24 -8.89 2.36
CA LEU A 39 -35.77 -8.23 1.16
C LEU A 39 -36.67 -7.03 1.51
N ASN A 40 -37.50 -7.15 2.56
CA ASN A 40 -38.33 -6.04 3.04
C ASN A 40 -37.52 -4.89 3.63
N ILE A 41 -36.39 -5.18 4.27
CA ILE A 41 -35.40 -4.17 4.72
C ILE A 41 -34.80 -3.46 3.52
N LEU A 42 -34.34 -4.22 2.51
CA LEU A 42 -33.75 -3.68 1.29
C LEU A 42 -34.72 -2.81 0.46
N LYS A 43 -36.04 -3.08 0.50
CA LYS A 43 -37.02 -2.19 -0.12
C LYS A 43 -37.03 -0.79 0.50
N LYS A 44 -36.74 -0.68 1.81
CA LYS A 44 -36.67 0.61 2.52
C LYS A 44 -35.30 1.30 2.35
N PHE A 45 -34.25 0.52 2.21
CA PHE A 45 -32.86 1.00 2.09
C PHE A 45 -32.19 0.41 0.83
N PRO A 46 -32.68 0.74 -0.39
CA PRO A 46 -32.26 0.07 -1.61
C PRO A 46 -30.83 0.42 -2.07
N ALA A 47 -30.28 1.53 -1.58
CA ALA A 47 -28.97 2.04 -1.95
C ALA A 47 -27.87 1.74 -0.91
N GLU A 48 -28.17 0.98 0.15
CA GLU A 48 -27.19 0.63 1.17
C GLU A 48 -26.38 -0.61 0.73
N PRO A 49 -25.10 -0.45 0.30
CA PRO A 49 -24.35 -1.54 -0.30
C PRO A 49 -24.06 -2.69 0.69
N ASN A 50 -23.84 -2.37 2.00
CA ASN A 50 -23.59 -3.38 3.01
C ASN A 50 -24.79 -4.30 3.20
N LEU A 51 -26.03 -3.76 3.22
CA LEU A 51 -27.24 -4.56 3.30
C LEU A 51 -27.42 -5.46 2.08
N VAL A 52 -27.14 -4.94 0.87
CA VAL A 52 -27.22 -5.72 -0.37
C VAL A 52 -26.23 -6.88 -0.34
N ARG A 53 -25.03 -6.65 0.21
CA ARG A 53 -24.02 -7.69 0.35
C ARG A 53 -24.41 -8.74 1.40
N ILE A 54 -24.92 -8.33 2.57
CA ILE A 54 -25.44 -9.24 3.59
C ILE A 54 -26.60 -10.08 3.01
N TYR A 55 -27.44 -9.48 2.19
CA TYR A 55 -28.50 -10.20 1.48
C TYR A 55 -27.92 -11.23 0.51
N ALA A 56 -26.85 -10.92 -0.22
CA ALA A 56 -26.17 -11.87 -1.11
C ALA A 56 -25.58 -13.05 -0.32
N ASP A 57 -24.92 -12.80 0.82
CA ASP A 57 -24.41 -13.83 1.74
C ASP A 57 -25.57 -14.74 2.24
N LEU A 58 -26.70 -14.13 2.59
CA LEU A 58 -27.89 -14.86 3.05
C LEU A 58 -28.49 -15.73 1.94
N LEU A 59 -28.58 -15.22 0.70
CA LEU A 59 -29.04 -16.00 -0.45
C LEU A 59 -28.14 -17.21 -0.70
N LEU A 60 -26.81 -17.03 -0.63
CA LEU A 60 -25.86 -18.12 -0.81
C LEU A 60 -26.02 -19.18 0.29
N LYS A 61 -26.14 -18.77 1.54
CA LYS A 61 -26.43 -19.66 2.68
C LYS A 61 -27.72 -20.46 2.49
N ASN A 62 -28.73 -19.86 1.84
CA ASN A 62 -30.00 -20.50 1.52
C ASN A 62 -30.01 -21.26 0.18
N LYS A 63 -28.82 -21.56 -0.38
CA LYS A 63 -28.63 -22.34 -1.61
C LYS A 63 -29.31 -21.70 -2.86
N MET A 64 -29.29 -20.37 -2.93
CA MET A 64 -29.80 -19.57 -4.05
C MET A 64 -28.65 -18.87 -4.80
N PRO A 65 -27.73 -19.61 -5.46
CA PRO A 65 -26.49 -19.03 -5.99
C PRO A 65 -26.73 -18.01 -7.10
N GLU A 66 -27.66 -18.25 -8.01
CA GLU A 66 -27.96 -17.31 -9.11
C GLU A 66 -28.48 -15.94 -8.59
N ALA A 67 -29.30 -15.95 -7.54
CA ALA A 67 -29.78 -14.74 -6.93
C ALA A 67 -28.65 -14.03 -6.14
N ALA A 68 -27.77 -14.80 -5.49
CA ALA A 68 -26.60 -14.28 -4.79
C ALA A 68 -25.63 -13.58 -5.77
N VAL A 69 -25.35 -14.17 -6.94
CA VAL A 69 -24.53 -13.55 -8.01
C VAL A 69 -25.04 -12.16 -8.39
N LYS A 70 -26.38 -12.04 -8.63
CA LYS A 70 -27.00 -10.75 -8.96
C LYS A 70 -26.87 -9.74 -7.81
N ALA A 71 -27.07 -10.20 -6.58
CA ALA A 71 -26.99 -9.34 -5.40
C ALA A 71 -25.55 -8.88 -5.15
N TYR A 72 -24.53 -9.75 -5.24
CA TYR A 72 -23.12 -9.35 -5.14
C TYR A 72 -22.71 -8.35 -6.22
N ASN A 73 -23.16 -8.57 -7.47
CA ASN A 73 -22.88 -7.62 -8.56
C ASN A 73 -23.48 -6.24 -8.27
N ARG A 74 -24.73 -6.21 -7.75
CA ARG A 74 -25.36 -4.95 -7.33
C ARG A 74 -24.62 -4.30 -6.17
N ALA A 75 -24.21 -5.06 -5.15
CA ALA A 75 -23.42 -4.54 -4.03
C ALA A 75 -22.11 -3.93 -4.51
N ALA A 76 -21.37 -4.63 -5.38
CA ALA A 76 -20.11 -4.13 -5.95
C ALA A 76 -20.30 -2.79 -6.67
N LYS A 77 -21.37 -2.66 -7.48
CA LYS A 77 -21.68 -1.39 -8.16
C LYS A 77 -22.00 -0.26 -7.17
N LEU A 78 -22.83 -0.51 -6.16
CA LEU A 78 -23.14 0.50 -5.14
C LEU A 78 -21.92 0.92 -4.33
N TYR A 79 -21.01 -0.01 -4.04
CA TYR A 79 -19.73 0.32 -3.41
C TYR A 79 -18.87 1.22 -4.30
N LEU A 80 -18.75 0.90 -5.61
CA LEU A 80 -18.02 1.76 -6.55
C LEU A 80 -18.64 3.16 -6.64
N ASP A 81 -19.96 3.24 -6.75
CA ASP A 81 -20.68 4.52 -6.81
C ASP A 81 -20.47 5.36 -5.53
N SER A 82 -20.14 4.75 -4.41
CA SER A 82 -19.80 5.41 -3.14
C SER A 82 -18.28 5.54 -2.87
N GLY A 83 -17.43 5.23 -3.85
CA GLY A 83 -15.97 5.33 -3.73
C GLY A 83 -15.31 4.28 -2.83
N LYS A 84 -16.02 3.20 -2.48
CA LYS A 84 -15.54 2.13 -1.60
C LYS A 84 -14.92 0.99 -2.40
N ILE A 85 -13.62 1.12 -2.70
CA ILE A 85 -12.87 0.23 -3.61
C ILE A 85 -12.74 -1.19 -3.06
N LEU A 86 -12.22 -1.36 -1.83
CA LEU A 86 -12.00 -2.68 -1.25
C LEU A 86 -13.31 -3.47 -1.05
N PRO A 87 -14.38 -2.91 -0.48
CA PRO A 87 -15.66 -3.59 -0.40
C PRO A 87 -16.21 -4.00 -1.76
N ALA A 88 -16.02 -3.18 -2.82
CA ALA A 88 -16.43 -3.51 -4.18
C ALA A 88 -15.66 -4.72 -4.73
N ILE A 89 -14.33 -4.74 -4.54
CA ILE A 89 -13.48 -5.88 -4.93
C ILE A 89 -13.93 -7.16 -4.22
N VAL A 90 -14.14 -7.09 -2.91
CA VAL A 90 -14.55 -8.26 -2.11
C VAL A 90 -15.91 -8.80 -2.54
N ALA A 91 -16.89 -7.92 -2.80
CA ALA A 91 -18.20 -8.32 -3.32
C ALA A 91 -18.05 -8.99 -4.70
N LYS A 92 -17.17 -8.48 -5.55
CA LYS A 92 -16.91 -9.02 -6.88
C LYS A 92 -16.21 -10.38 -6.83
N ILE A 93 -15.21 -10.55 -5.97
CA ILE A 93 -14.54 -11.82 -5.75
C ILE A 93 -15.53 -12.87 -5.23
N SER A 94 -16.42 -12.49 -4.30
CA SER A 94 -17.48 -13.38 -3.80
C SER A 94 -18.41 -13.84 -4.92
N GLN A 95 -18.78 -12.94 -5.85
CA GLN A 95 -19.50 -13.29 -7.06
C GLN A 95 -18.74 -14.30 -7.93
N TRP A 96 -17.46 -14.05 -8.18
CA TRP A 96 -16.61 -14.87 -9.05
C TRP A 96 -16.30 -16.25 -8.48
N HIS A 97 -16.35 -16.43 -7.17
CA HIS A 97 -16.28 -17.75 -6.55
C HIS A 97 -17.51 -18.62 -6.83
N ILE A 98 -18.67 -18.01 -7.13
CA ILE A 98 -19.90 -18.73 -7.47
C ILE A 98 -19.97 -18.98 -8.97
N GLU A 99 -19.67 -17.95 -9.76
CA GLU A 99 -19.74 -17.96 -11.22
C GLU A 99 -18.44 -17.38 -11.79
N MET A 100 -17.65 -18.24 -12.46
CA MET A 100 -16.37 -17.80 -13.04
C MET A 100 -16.62 -16.76 -14.14
N PRO A 101 -16.04 -15.55 -14.04
CA PRO A 101 -16.28 -14.49 -14.99
C PRO A 101 -15.53 -14.73 -16.32
N SER A 102 -16.06 -14.21 -17.42
CA SER A 102 -15.27 -14.06 -18.63
C SER A 102 -14.21 -12.96 -18.45
N ASP A 103 -13.11 -13.03 -19.21
CA ASP A 103 -12.06 -12.00 -19.17
C ASP A 103 -12.61 -10.60 -19.47
N GLN A 104 -13.60 -10.49 -20.34
CA GLN A 104 -14.27 -9.23 -20.66
C GLN A 104 -14.99 -8.65 -19.43
N HIS A 105 -15.71 -9.46 -18.65
CA HIS A 105 -16.38 -9.00 -17.43
C HIS A 105 -15.40 -8.54 -16.37
N VAL A 106 -14.27 -9.24 -16.22
CA VAL A 106 -13.19 -8.82 -15.32
C VAL A 106 -12.63 -7.47 -15.75
N GLN A 107 -12.34 -7.31 -17.05
CA GLN A 107 -11.78 -6.07 -17.59
C GLN A 107 -12.71 -4.88 -17.41
N VAL A 108 -14.00 -5.05 -17.66
CA VAL A 108 -15.01 -3.98 -17.45
C VAL A 108 -15.02 -3.54 -15.98
N PHE A 109 -15.09 -4.51 -15.05
CA PHE A 109 -15.10 -4.18 -13.62
C PHE A 109 -13.81 -3.46 -13.17
N LEU A 110 -12.62 -3.92 -13.59
CA LEU A 110 -11.35 -3.28 -13.22
C LEU A 110 -11.19 -1.89 -13.85
N THR A 111 -11.77 -1.67 -15.04
CA THR A 111 -11.80 -0.33 -15.65
C THR A 111 -12.72 0.62 -14.86
N GLU A 112 -13.88 0.15 -14.41
CA GLU A 112 -14.78 0.92 -13.55
C GLU A 112 -14.15 1.20 -12.18
N LEU A 113 -13.45 0.23 -11.61
CA LEU A 113 -12.70 0.36 -10.37
C LEU A 113 -11.66 1.50 -10.47
N ASN A 114 -10.83 1.50 -11.51
CA ASN A 114 -9.83 2.54 -11.70
C ASN A 114 -10.46 3.94 -11.91
N ARG A 115 -11.60 4.03 -12.57
CA ARG A 115 -12.30 5.32 -12.78
C ARG A 115 -12.83 5.91 -11.47
N ASN A 116 -13.31 5.06 -10.56
CA ASN A 116 -13.94 5.49 -9.29
C ASN A 116 -12.95 5.50 -8.12
N ASN A 117 -11.66 5.27 -8.39
CA ASN A 117 -10.64 5.20 -7.36
C ASN A 117 -10.32 6.60 -6.81
N ASN A 118 -10.25 6.71 -5.48
CA ASN A 118 -9.80 7.92 -4.81
C ASN A 118 -8.29 7.89 -4.61
N GLU A 119 -7.55 8.55 -5.51
CA GLU A 119 -6.08 8.60 -5.49
C GLU A 119 -5.50 9.39 -4.29
N THR A 120 -6.32 10.10 -3.54
CA THR A 120 -5.85 10.81 -2.34
C THR A 120 -5.53 9.88 -1.18
N LEU A 121 -6.10 8.67 -1.18
CA LEU A 121 -5.81 7.65 -0.17
C LEU A 121 -4.63 6.77 -0.63
N PRO A 122 -3.71 6.38 0.28
CA PRO A 122 -2.54 5.56 -0.06
C PRO A 122 -2.90 4.29 -0.83
N LEU A 123 -3.96 3.60 -0.40
CA LEU A 123 -4.43 2.39 -1.07
C LEU A 123 -5.06 2.68 -2.44
N GLY A 124 -5.80 3.79 -2.55
CA GLY A 124 -6.32 4.27 -3.82
C GLY A 124 -5.20 4.58 -4.81
N HIS A 125 -4.20 5.30 -4.37
CA HIS A 125 -3.02 5.60 -5.18
C HIS A 125 -2.25 4.32 -5.60
N PHE A 126 -2.14 3.35 -4.72
CA PHE A 126 -1.57 2.04 -5.06
C PHE A 126 -2.32 1.36 -6.20
N PHE A 127 -3.65 1.25 -6.10
CA PHE A 127 -4.45 0.60 -7.13
C PHE A 127 -4.44 1.35 -8.46
N SER A 128 -4.42 2.70 -8.46
CA SER A 128 -4.42 3.50 -9.69
C SER A 128 -3.15 3.32 -10.53
N LYS A 129 -2.03 2.97 -9.90
CA LYS A 129 -0.75 2.73 -10.59
C LYS A 129 -0.65 1.36 -11.25
N LEU A 130 -1.57 0.44 -10.97
CA LEU A 130 -1.53 -0.91 -11.50
C LEU A 130 -2.27 -1.00 -12.84
N SER A 131 -1.67 -1.70 -13.78
CA SER A 131 -2.36 -2.09 -15.01
C SER A 131 -3.50 -3.08 -14.70
N ILE A 132 -4.45 -3.23 -15.64
CA ILE A 132 -5.57 -4.18 -15.48
C ILE A 132 -5.07 -5.61 -15.25
N GLN A 133 -3.97 -6.00 -15.90
CA GLN A 133 -3.39 -7.35 -15.72
C GLN A 133 -2.79 -7.53 -14.33
N GLU A 134 -2.12 -6.50 -13.81
CA GLU A 134 -1.56 -6.49 -12.45
C GLU A 134 -2.67 -6.51 -11.39
N LEU A 135 -3.71 -5.69 -11.58
CA LEU A 135 -4.91 -5.70 -10.71
C LEU A 135 -5.58 -7.08 -10.68
N LYS A 136 -5.78 -7.70 -11.85
CA LYS A 136 -6.34 -9.06 -11.95
C LYS A 136 -5.48 -10.07 -11.18
N ALA A 137 -4.16 -10.00 -11.37
CA ALA A 137 -3.22 -10.88 -10.69
C ALA A 137 -3.23 -10.67 -9.17
N LEU A 138 -3.22 -9.42 -8.70
CA LEU A 138 -3.25 -9.09 -7.29
C LEU A 138 -4.58 -9.50 -6.63
N CYS A 139 -5.72 -9.16 -7.24
CA CYS A 139 -7.04 -9.51 -6.71
C CYS A 139 -7.26 -11.03 -6.61
N SER A 140 -6.61 -11.82 -7.48
CA SER A 140 -6.68 -13.29 -7.42
C SER A 140 -6.04 -13.89 -6.16
N LEU A 141 -5.22 -13.12 -5.44
CA LEU A 141 -4.57 -13.52 -4.19
C LEU A 141 -5.38 -13.16 -2.94
N PHE A 142 -6.44 -12.37 -3.08
CA PHE A 142 -7.21 -11.86 -1.95
C PHE A 142 -7.94 -12.99 -1.24
N GLU A 143 -7.63 -13.16 0.03
CA GLU A 143 -8.32 -14.06 0.94
C GLU A 143 -9.14 -13.21 1.92
N ASN A 144 -10.48 -13.28 1.79
CA ASN A 144 -11.38 -12.52 2.65
C ASN A 144 -11.58 -13.24 3.98
N ILE A 145 -11.40 -12.54 5.10
CA ILE A 145 -11.63 -13.05 6.44
C ILE A 145 -12.49 -12.07 7.26
N ARG A 146 -13.33 -12.62 8.12
CA ARG A 146 -14.13 -11.85 9.09
C ARG A 146 -13.72 -12.23 10.50
N VAL A 147 -13.40 -11.22 11.31
CA VAL A 147 -12.90 -11.38 12.66
C VAL A 147 -13.87 -10.69 13.63
N PRO A 148 -14.40 -11.40 14.64
CA PRO A 148 -15.27 -10.80 15.64
C PRO A 148 -14.57 -9.71 16.46
N SER A 149 -15.33 -8.88 17.15
CA SER A 149 -14.80 -7.89 18.11
C SER A 149 -14.02 -8.53 19.23
N GLY A 150 -12.97 -7.85 19.72
CA GLY A 150 -12.15 -8.28 20.85
C GLY A 150 -11.21 -9.45 20.53
N HIS A 151 -10.95 -9.76 19.26
CA HIS A 151 -10.03 -10.81 18.84
C HIS A 151 -8.67 -10.25 18.46
N VAL A 152 -7.62 -10.98 18.83
CA VAL A 152 -6.25 -10.67 18.47
C VAL A 152 -6.00 -11.20 17.05
N VAL A 153 -5.67 -10.28 16.13
CA VAL A 153 -5.33 -10.61 14.74
C VAL A 153 -3.84 -10.89 14.61
N LYS A 154 -3.02 -10.21 15.41
CA LYS A 154 -1.56 -10.34 15.42
C LYS A 154 -0.98 -10.10 16.81
N GLN A 155 0.02 -10.89 17.16
CA GLN A 155 0.78 -10.74 18.41
C GLN A 155 2.22 -10.33 18.12
N ILE A 156 2.86 -9.74 19.13
CA ILE A 156 4.29 -9.45 19.08
C ILE A 156 5.07 -10.75 18.95
N GLY A 157 6.01 -10.79 18.02
CA GLY A 157 6.84 -11.96 17.73
C GLY A 157 6.23 -12.94 16.72
N ASP A 158 4.97 -12.76 16.30
CA ASP A 158 4.39 -13.52 15.21
C ASP A 158 5.19 -13.30 13.91
N THR A 159 5.26 -14.31 13.06
CA THR A 159 5.89 -14.19 11.74
C THR A 159 5.06 -13.28 10.85
N GLU A 160 5.70 -12.33 10.18
CA GLU A 160 5.08 -11.45 9.19
C GLU A 160 4.97 -12.15 7.84
N ASP A 161 3.90 -12.91 7.67
CA ASP A 161 3.64 -13.76 6.50
C ASP A 161 2.45 -13.32 5.65
N HIS A 162 1.76 -12.25 6.05
CA HIS A 162 0.61 -11.70 5.33
C HIS A 162 0.62 -10.18 5.30
N LEU A 163 0.18 -9.62 4.17
CA LEU A 163 -0.25 -8.23 4.06
C LEU A 163 -1.77 -8.19 4.22
N PHE A 164 -2.26 -7.29 5.08
CA PHE A 164 -3.68 -7.13 5.37
C PHE A 164 -4.19 -5.78 4.91
N PHE A 165 -5.37 -5.76 4.30
CA PHE A 165 -6.15 -4.55 4.00
C PHE A 165 -7.46 -4.57 4.76
N ILE A 166 -7.86 -3.43 5.33
CA ILE A 166 -9.08 -3.31 6.13
C ILE A 166 -10.23 -2.93 5.21
N VAL A 167 -11.18 -3.84 5.05
CA VAL A 167 -12.38 -3.67 4.22
C VAL A 167 -13.46 -2.90 4.98
N SER A 168 -13.63 -3.24 6.27
CA SER A 168 -14.57 -2.55 7.18
C SER A 168 -14.20 -2.83 8.63
N GLY A 169 -14.67 -1.98 9.53
CA GLY A 169 -14.43 -2.08 10.97
C GLY A 169 -13.14 -1.40 11.41
N GLN A 170 -12.86 -1.48 12.72
CA GLN A 170 -11.72 -0.82 13.35
C GLN A 170 -10.88 -1.80 14.17
N LEU A 171 -9.57 -1.62 14.08
CA LEU A 171 -8.58 -2.34 14.86
C LEU A 171 -7.72 -1.36 15.67
N LYS A 172 -7.21 -1.86 16.77
CA LYS A 172 -6.24 -1.16 17.61
C LYS A 172 -4.87 -1.75 17.39
N ASP A 173 -3.95 -0.92 16.89
CA ASP A 173 -2.54 -1.27 16.72
C ASP A 173 -1.73 -0.69 17.89
N SER A 174 -1.09 -1.56 18.66
CA SER A 174 -0.22 -1.18 19.77
C SER A 174 1.21 -1.62 19.47
N ILE A 175 2.09 -0.65 19.25
CA ILE A 175 3.51 -0.92 18.94
C ILE A 175 4.31 -0.86 20.24
N TYR A 176 5.14 -1.87 20.47
CA TYR A 176 6.03 -1.95 21.62
C TYR A 176 7.48 -1.85 21.14
N LEU A 177 8.20 -0.84 21.61
CA LEU A 177 9.61 -0.67 21.33
C LEU A 177 10.45 -1.11 22.52
N THR A 178 11.40 -1.99 22.28
CA THR A 178 12.41 -2.38 23.28
C THR A 178 13.66 -1.53 23.03
N LEU A 179 14.00 -0.63 23.96
CA LEU A 179 15.27 0.09 23.88
C LEU A 179 16.40 -0.91 24.24
N GLN A 180 17.26 -1.21 23.28
CA GLN A 180 18.35 -2.17 23.40
C GLN A 180 19.32 -1.91 24.57
N ASN A 181 19.43 -0.65 25.04
CA ASN A 181 20.40 -0.26 26.08
C ASN A 181 19.86 -0.27 27.51
N GLN A 182 18.56 -0.47 27.75
CA GLN A 182 18.00 -0.37 29.13
C GLN A 182 17.02 -1.48 29.52
N GLY A 183 16.71 -2.42 28.63
CA GLY A 183 15.73 -3.48 28.90
C GLY A 183 14.30 -2.98 29.18
N LYS A 184 14.03 -1.68 28.98
CA LYS A 184 12.72 -1.08 29.18
C LYS A 184 11.89 -1.18 27.90
N VAL A 185 10.71 -1.77 28.04
CA VAL A 185 9.71 -1.82 26.97
C VAL A 185 8.88 -0.53 27.03
N PHE A 186 8.92 0.26 25.96
CA PHE A 186 8.08 1.44 25.82
C PHE A 186 6.92 1.11 24.88
N ARG A 187 5.70 1.44 25.31
CA ARG A 187 4.52 1.36 24.47
C ARG A 187 4.39 2.70 23.72
N LYS A 188 4.43 2.64 22.37
CA LYS A 188 4.03 3.80 21.55
C LYS A 188 2.53 4.08 21.69
N PRO A 189 2.08 5.28 21.32
CA PRO A 189 0.66 5.59 21.24
C PRO A 189 -0.06 4.52 20.40
N THR A 190 -1.23 4.13 20.86
CA THR A 190 -2.10 3.21 20.16
C THR A 190 -2.69 3.92 18.95
N LEU A 191 -2.55 3.29 17.77
CA LEU A 191 -3.20 3.74 16.55
C LEU A 191 -4.52 3.00 16.36
N VAL A 192 -5.53 3.70 15.86
CA VAL A 192 -6.76 3.06 15.36
C VAL A 192 -6.62 2.95 13.85
N LEU A 193 -6.66 1.71 13.37
CA LEU A 193 -6.69 1.37 11.95
C LEU A 193 -8.15 1.17 11.53
N ALA A 194 -8.54 1.71 10.39
CA ALA A 194 -9.91 1.70 9.88
C ALA A 194 -9.99 1.31 8.40
N GLU A 195 -11.16 1.44 7.81
CA GLU A 195 -11.40 1.17 6.37
C GLU A 195 -10.36 1.89 5.49
N ASN A 196 -9.78 1.18 4.54
CA ASN A 196 -8.70 1.58 3.64
C ASN A 196 -7.29 1.66 4.27
N ASP A 197 -7.14 1.35 5.55
CA ASP A 197 -5.83 1.14 6.14
C ASP A 197 -5.32 -0.28 5.84
N PHE A 198 -4.02 -0.48 6.08
CA PHE A 198 -3.35 -1.76 5.85
C PHE A 198 -2.29 -2.00 6.92
N PHE A 199 -1.90 -3.26 7.12
CA PHE A 199 -0.85 -3.66 8.04
C PHE A 199 -0.18 -4.97 7.61
N GLY A 200 0.99 -5.25 8.17
CA GLY A 200 1.83 -6.40 7.85
C GLY A 200 3.16 -5.94 7.28
N ASP A 201 4.24 -6.14 8.04
CA ASP A 201 5.60 -5.77 7.64
C ASP A 201 6.29 -6.96 6.96
N ILE A 202 5.85 -7.22 5.71
CA ILE A 202 6.28 -8.39 4.92
C ILE A 202 7.50 -8.12 4.04
N TYR A 203 7.95 -6.87 3.93
CA TYR A 203 9.05 -6.48 3.05
C TYR A 203 10.31 -6.12 3.85
N PRO A 204 11.53 -6.45 3.35
CA PRO A 204 11.84 -7.18 2.11
C PRO A 204 11.46 -8.67 2.17
N PHE A 205 10.97 -9.20 1.03
CA PHE A 205 10.40 -10.55 0.97
C PHE A 205 11.38 -11.68 1.27
N ASN A 206 12.69 -11.46 1.08
CA ASN A 206 13.76 -12.42 1.31
C ASN A 206 14.16 -12.54 2.79
N LYS A 207 13.62 -11.68 3.67
CA LYS A 207 13.91 -11.71 5.11
C LYS A 207 12.71 -12.23 5.91
N GLU A 208 12.99 -12.93 7.00
CA GLU A 208 11.98 -13.25 8.00
C GLU A 208 11.81 -12.05 8.92
N HIS A 209 10.58 -11.55 9.00
CA HIS A 209 10.21 -10.45 9.88
C HIS A 209 9.36 -10.98 11.02
N ARG A 210 9.56 -10.40 12.21
CA ARG A 210 8.76 -10.65 13.40
C ARG A 210 7.96 -9.41 13.76
N SER A 211 6.67 -9.58 14.02
CA SER A 211 5.79 -8.46 14.35
C SER A 211 6.24 -7.73 15.62
N GLN A 212 6.29 -6.42 15.54
CA GLN A 212 6.46 -5.52 16.68
C GLN A 212 5.11 -4.94 17.12
N SER A 213 4.04 -5.31 16.45
CA SER A 213 2.68 -4.84 16.69
C SER A 213 1.83 -5.89 17.39
N TYR A 214 0.98 -5.42 18.28
CA TYR A 214 -0.15 -6.17 18.85
C TYR A 214 -1.43 -5.56 18.28
N ILE A 215 -2.14 -6.31 17.44
CA ILE A 215 -3.33 -5.83 16.73
C ILE A 215 -4.55 -6.62 17.19
N GLU A 216 -5.54 -5.88 17.71
CA GLU A 216 -6.82 -6.44 18.15
C GLU A 216 -8.00 -5.69 17.51
N THR A 217 -9.11 -6.39 17.30
CA THR A 217 -10.34 -5.82 16.76
C THR A 217 -11.12 -5.06 17.84
N LEU A 218 -11.48 -3.80 17.56
CA LEU A 218 -12.36 -3.00 18.43
C LEU A 218 -13.84 -3.34 18.22
N GLU A 219 -14.20 -3.70 17.00
CA GLU A 219 -15.51 -4.09 16.54
C GLU A 219 -15.38 -5.27 15.55
N PRO A 220 -16.47 -5.87 15.06
CA PRO A 220 -16.36 -6.86 13.99
C PRO A 220 -15.68 -6.27 12.75
N VAL A 221 -14.63 -6.93 12.26
CA VAL A 221 -13.78 -6.43 11.17
C VAL A 221 -13.81 -7.39 10.00
N GLU A 222 -13.84 -6.85 8.81
CA GLU A 222 -13.58 -7.58 7.59
C GLU A 222 -12.21 -7.19 7.02
N LEU A 223 -11.38 -8.18 6.73
CA LEU A 223 -10.04 -8.01 6.20
C LEU A 223 -9.89 -8.78 4.89
N VAL A 224 -9.09 -8.22 4.00
CA VAL A 224 -8.45 -8.98 2.92
C VAL A 224 -7.01 -9.22 3.33
N ARG A 225 -6.56 -10.47 3.28
CA ARG A 225 -5.16 -10.81 3.48
C ARG A 225 -4.54 -11.38 2.22
N ILE A 226 -3.25 -11.14 2.04
CA ILE A 226 -2.46 -11.68 0.94
C ILE A 226 -1.25 -12.39 1.53
N PRO A 227 -1.10 -13.71 1.30
CA PRO A 227 0.07 -14.45 1.75
C PRO A 227 1.35 -13.95 1.06
N LYS A 228 2.40 -13.67 1.85
CA LYS A 228 3.71 -13.18 1.41
C LYS A 228 4.30 -14.01 0.26
N GLU A 229 4.28 -15.34 0.39
CA GLU A 229 4.83 -16.22 -0.65
C GLU A 229 4.08 -16.12 -2.00
N LYS A 230 2.75 -15.99 -1.96
CA LYS A 230 1.93 -15.83 -3.17
C LYS A 230 2.22 -14.46 -3.80
N LEU A 231 2.32 -13.43 -2.96
CA LEU A 231 2.62 -12.06 -3.38
C LEU A 231 4.00 -11.98 -4.03
N MET A 232 5.03 -12.53 -3.40
CA MET A 232 6.38 -12.60 -3.95
C MET A 232 6.43 -13.26 -5.34
N ARG A 233 5.67 -14.34 -5.55
CA ARG A 233 5.59 -15.00 -6.87
C ARG A 233 4.99 -14.08 -7.95
N ILE A 234 3.96 -13.31 -7.61
CA ILE A 234 3.35 -12.35 -8.53
C ILE A 234 4.28 -11.17 -8.80
N CYS A 235 4.96 -10.66 -7.79
CA CYS A 235 5.91 -9.55 -7.94
C CYS A 235 7.05 -9.88 -8.91
N ARG A 236 7.54 -11.12 -8.93
CA ARG A 236 8.53 -11.56 -9.94
C ARG A 236 8.02 -11.42 -11.38
N LYS A 237 6.73 -11.60 -11.62
CA LYS A 237 6.10 -11.44 -12.95
C LYS A 237 5.70 -9.99 -13.22
N TYR A 238 5.30 -9.28 -12.19
CA TYR A 238 4.78 -7.91 -12.23
C TYR A 238 5.52 -7.02 -11.22
N PRO A 239 6.75 -6.59 -11.52
CA PRO A 239 7.57 -5.81 -10.57
C PRO A 239 6.91 -4.52 -10.07
N ASN A 240 6.02 -3.93 -10.87
CA ASN A 240 5.28 -2.72 -10.47
C ASN A 240 4.37 -2.94 -9.24
N ILE A 241 3.87 -4.17 -9.02
CA ILE A 241 3.12 -4.51 -7.79
C ILE A 241 4.04 -4.38 -6.57
N GLU A 242 5.26 -4.92 -6.65
CA GLU A 242 6.24 -4.84 -5.55
C GLU A 242 6.59 -3.40 -5.21
N LEU A 243 6.82 -2.58 -6.23
CA LEU A 243 7.08 -1.15 -6.05
C LEU A 243 5.92 -0.43 -5.35
N GLY A 244 4.70 -0.73 -5.76
CA GLY A 244 3.51 -0.18 -5.09
C GLY A 244 3.38 -0.60 -3.63
N ILE A 245 3.75 -1.84 -3.29
CA ILE A 245 3.77 -2.32 -1.90
C ILE A 245 4.84 -1.60 -1.07
N ILE A 246 6.02 -1.38 -1.64
CA ILE A 246 7.07 -0.61 -0.97
C ILE A 246 6.58 0.81 -0.68
N ASP A 247 5.93 1.45 -1.66
CA ASP A 247 5.34 2.78 -1.47
C ASP A 247 4.32 2.78 -0.31
N LEU A 248 3.39 1.81 -0.29
CA LEU A 248 2.42 1.67 0.79
C LEU A 248 3.10 1.53 2.17
N LEU A 249 4.06 0.62 2.29
CA LEU A 249 4.75 0.38 3.57
C LEU A 249 5.57 1.59 4.02
N SER A 250 6.13 2.35 3.07
CA SER A 250 6.84 3.61 3.36
C SER A 250 5.93 4.67 3.95
N VAL A 251 4.73 4.84 3.43
CA VAL A 251 3.73 5.79 3.97
C VAL A 251 3.38 5.43 5.41
N ARG A 252 3.18 4.14 5.72
CA ARG A 252 2.86 3.70 7.08
C ARG A 252 4.00 3.97 8.07
N SER A 253 5.25 3.81 7.66
CA SER A 253 6.39 4.08 8.53
C SER A 253 6.48 5.55 8.94
N LEU A 254 6.01 6.47 8.09
CA LEU A 254 5.96 7.91 8.37
C LEU A 254 4.88 8.27 9.39
N THR A 255 3.69 7.67 9.29
CA THR A 255 2.61 7.93 10.24
C THR A 255 2.92 7.39 11.64
N ASN A 256 3.82 6.41 11.74
CA ASN A 256 4.25 5.82 13.00
C ASN A 256 5.41 6.57 13.69
N SER A 257 5.99 7.59 13.05
CA SER A 257 7.12 8.37 13.55
C SER A 257 6.68 9.74 14.04
N ASP A 258 6.06 9.81 15.24
CA ASP A 258 5.87 11.09 15.92
C ASP A 258 7.19 11.62 16.49
N GLU A 259 7.49 12.88 16.13
CA GLU A 259 8.26 13.89 16.86
C GLU A 259 9.59 13.48 17.51
N SER A 260 10.54 13.01 16.73
CA SER A 260 11.94 13.26 17.05
C SER A 260 12.69 13.62 15.76
N SER A 261 13.18 14.83 15.77
CA SER A 261 13.80 15.61 14.71
C SER A 261 15.17 15.10 14.25
N ASP A 262 15.26 13.83 13.90
CA ASP A 262 16.29 13.36 12.99
C ASP A 262 15.56 12.88 11.75
N MET A 263 15.86 13.50 10.59
CA MET A 263 15.25 13.18 9.31
C MET A 263 15.28 11.67 9.09
N ILE A 264 14.18 11.01 9.45
CA ILE A 264 14.00 9.57 9.25
C ILE A 264 13.97 9.38 7.75
N ARG A 265 15.02 8.76 7.25
CA ARG A 265 15.15 8.40 5.84
C ARG A 265 13.98 7.48 5.48
N GLN A 266 13.09 7.98 4.65
CA GLN A 266 11.77 7.39 4.33
C GLN A 266 11.85 6.07 3.56
N GLN A 267 13.06 5.66 3.12
CA GLN A 267 13.23 4.51 2.24
C GLN A 267 14.50 3.75 2.57
N THR A 268 14.44 2.42 2.47
CA THR A 268 15.63 1.57 2.56
C THR A 268 16.61 1.96 1.47
N ARG A 269 17.84 2.27 1.85
CA ARG A 269 18.93 2.56 0.94
C ARG A 269 19.83 1.35 0.80
N HIS A 270 20.10 1.01 -0.41
CA HIS A 270 21.05 -0.05 -0.75
C HIS A 270 22.40 0.60 -1.04
N LYS A 271 23.46 0.16 -0.35
CA LYS A 271 24.81 0.56 -0.70
C LYS A 271 25.15 -0.08 -2.04
N PHE A 272 25.31 0.75 -3.02
CA PHE A 272 25.52 0.30 -4.36
C PHE A 272 26.40 1.28 -5.14
N ILE A 273 27.54 0.80 -5.61
CA ILE A 273 28.53 1.63 -6.34
C ILE A 273 28.30 1.44 -7.83
N LEU A 274 27.80 2.48 -8.49
CA LEU A 274 27.62 2.56 -9.94
C LEU A 274 28.37 3.78 -10.45
N SER A 275 29.07 3.64 -11.55
CA SER A 275 29.61 4.78 -12.28
C SER A 275 28.48 5.54 -12.98
N LEU A 276 28.44 6.83 -12.77
CA LEU A 276 27.36 7.73 -13.20
C LEU A 276 27.91 8.86 -14.05
N GLN A 277 27.14 9.21 -15.10
CA GLN A 277 27.30 10.46 -15.82
C GLN A 277 26.18 11.42 -15.42
N LEU A 278 26.52 12.63 -15.04
CA LEU A 278 25.63 13.63 -14.47
C LEU A 278 25.55 14.85 -15.37
N GLU A 279 24.33 15.32 -15.62
CA GLU A 279 24.06 16.61 -16.27
C GLU A 279 23.31 17.49 -15.26
N VAL A 280 24.00 18.47 -14.68
CA VAL A 280 23.43 19.38 -13.66
C VAL A 280 23.04 20.68 -14.34
N TYR A 281 21.82 21.12 -14.13
CA TYR A 281 21.25 22.35 -14.68
C TYR A 281 21.04 23.36 -13.54
N PRO A 282 21.96 24.33 -13.36
CA PRO A 282 21.85 25.34 -12.30
C PRO A 282 20.60 26.20 -12.49
N GLU A 283 19.94 26.60 -11.40
CA GLU A 283 18.74 27.42 -11.45
C GLU A 283 18.92 28.75 -12.18
N HIS A 284 20.14 29.33 -12.08
CA HIS A 284 20.49 30.59 -12.72
C HIS A 284 20.94 30.46 -14.18
N SER A 285 21.18 29.27 -14.68
CA SER A 285 21.61 29.00 -16.06
C SER A 285 21.01 27.69 -16.57
N PRO A 286 19.68 27.61 -16.73
CA PRO A 286 19.01 26.34 -17.03
C PRO A 286 19.34 25.76 -18.41
N ASP A 287 19.89 26.57 -19.30
CA ASP A 287 20.28 26.15 -20.66
C ASP A 287 21.72 25.67 -20.78
N GLN A 288 22.51 25.77 -19.71
CA GLN A 288 23.91 25.31 -19.66
C GLN A 288 24.05 24.14 -18.69
N ALA A 289 24.13 22.93 -19.24
CA ALA A 289 24.38 21.75 -18.44
C ALA A 289 25.88 21.68 -18.02
N ILE A 290 26.10 21.41 -16.74
CA ILE A 290 27.40 21.06 -16.22
C ILE A 290 27.51 19.53 -16.25
N HIS A 291 28.48 19.01 -17.02
CA HIS A 291 28.70 17.57 -17.11
C HIS A 291 29.72 17.15 -16.05
N LEU A 292 29.35 16.19 -15.25
CA LEU A 292 30.17 15.64 -14.17
C LEU A 292 30.15 14.11 -14.24
N GLU A 293 31.17 13.49 -13.68
CA GLU A 293 31.23 12.06 -13.43
C GLU A 293 31.22 11.81 -11.93
N GLY A 294 30.70 10.68 -11.51
CA GLY A 294 30.62 10.33 -10.11
C GLY A 294 30.23 8.87 -9.89
N GLU A 295 30.17 8.50 -8.63
CA GLU A 295 29.76 7.17 -8.21
C GLU A 295 28.60 7.26 -7.23
N SER A 296 27.64 6.33 -7.31
CA SER A 296 26.61 6.22 -6.29
C SER A 296 27.20 5.68 -5.00
N GLU A 297 26.85 6.29 -3.87
CA GLU A 297 27.16 5.78 -2.51
C GLU A 297 26.06 4.87 -2.02
N ASP A 298 24.84 5.34 -2.17
CA ASP A 298 23.61 4.60 -1.86
C ASP A 298 22.49 5.02 -2.79
N ILE A 299 21.55 4.10 -3.03
CA ILE A 299 20.40 4.32 -3.88
C ILE A 299 19.15 3.80 -3.19
N SER A 300 18.03 4.52 -3.33
CA SER A 300 16.68 4.13 -2.93
C SER A 300 15.70 4.33 -4.09
N ILE A 301 14.44 3.94 -3.90
CA ILE A 301 13.39 4.20 -4.90
C ILE A 301 13.10 5.70 -5.10
N GLY A 302 13.35 6.53 -4.08
CA GLY A 302 13.06 7.97 -4.15
C GLY A 302 14.25 8.87 -4.40
N GLY A 303 15.46 8.33 -4.39
CA GLY A 303 16.67 9.14 -4.58
C GLY A 303 17.96 8.38 -4.41
N MET A 304 19.08 9.06 -4.65
CA MET A 304 20.41 8.51 -4.48
C MET A 304 21.38 9.52 -3.86
N SER A 305 22.44 8.99 -3.24
CA SER A 305 23.61 9.74 -2.81
C SER A 305 24.71 9.50 -3.83
N ILE A 306 25.36 10.56 -4.31
CA ILE A 306 26.36 10.53 -5.36
C ILE A 306 27.62 11.20 -4.86
N ILE A 307 28.76 10.55 -5.01
CA ILE A 307 30.08 11.13 -4.80
C ILE A 307 30.59 11.61 -6.15
N ILE A 308 30.90 12.90 -6.27
CA ILE A 308 31.37 13.50 -7.52
C ILE A 308 32.87 13.25 -7.64
N ASP A 309 33.32 12.81 -8.81
CA ASP A 309 34.73 12.65 -9.09
C ASP A 309 35.41 14.04 -9.23
N SER A 310 36.33 14.32 -8.36
CA SER A 310 37.08 15.61 -8.36
C SER A 310 37.88 15.86 -9.64
N THR A 311 38.18 14.80 -10.38
CA THR A 311 38.94 14.89 -11.65
C THR A 311 38.06 15.29 -12.81
N SER A 312 36.74 15.14 -12.71
CA SER A 312 35.77 15.48 -13.77
C SER A 312 35.40 16.97 -13.82
N VAL A 313 35.76 17.71 -12.77
CA VAL A 313 35.50 19.14 -12.68
C VAL A 313 36.61 19.87 -13.43
N GLY A 314 36.33 20.40 -14.63
CA GLY A 314 37.34 21.16 -15.40
C GLY A 314 37.89 22.38 -14.63
N ASP A 315 39.11 22.81 -14.93
CA ASP A 315 39.86 23.88 -14.25
C ASP A 315 39.12 25.22 -14.07
N SER A 316 37.96 25.38 -14.69
CA SER A 316 37.19 26.64 -14.71
C SER A 316 36.09 26.77 -13.62
N THR A 317 35.74 25.71 -12.85
CA THR A 317 34.70 25.80 -11.83
C THR A 317 35.21 25.18 -10.51
N PRO A 318 35.55 25.96 -9.50
CA PRO A 318 35.95 25.45 -8.21
C PRO A 318 34.79 24.64 -7.57
N ILE A 319 35.10 23.48 -7.01
CA ILE A 319 34.14 22.60 -6.27
C ILE A 319 33.43 23.41 -5.18
N SER A 320 34.10 24.41 -4.59
CA SER A 320 33.52 25.34 -3.58
C SER A 320 32.35 26.21 -4.12
N ASP A 321 32.29 26.48 -5.40
CA ASP A 321 31.20 27.25 -6.00
C ASP A 321 30.00 26.36 -6.38
N LEU A 322 30.21 25.06 -6.57
CA LEU A 322 29.15 24.08 -6.72
C LEU A 322 28.26 24.03 -5.47
N ASP A 323 28.82 24.10 -4.26
CA ASP A 323 28.02 24.07 -3.01
C ASP A 323 27.02 25.20 -2.85
N LYS A 324 27.26 26.36 -3.49
CA LYS A 324 26.38 27.54 -3.43
C LYS A 324 25.32 27.57 -4.55
N THR A 325 25.60 26.88 -5.65
CA THR A 325 24.79 26.94 -6.89
C THR A 325 23.89 25.72 -7.09
N ILE A 326 24.12 24.65 -6.35
CA ILE A 326 23.52 23.33 -6.56
C ILE A 326 22.20 23.08 -5.80
N PRO A 327 21.91 23.61 -4.58
CA PRO A 327 20.62 23.32 -3.95
C PRO A 327 19.45 23.68 -4.88
N ASN A 328 18.55 22.71 -5.10
CA ASN A 328 17.39 22.75 -5.99
C ASN A 328 17.71 22.68 -7.51
N ALA A 329 18.96 22.55 -7.91
CA ALA A 329 19.32 22.36 -9.32
C ALA A 329 18.67 21.07 -9.87
N LYS A 330 18.19 21.14 -11.10
CA LYS A 330 17.73 19.95 -11.83
C LYS A 330 18.94 19.12 -12.24
N ILE A 331 18.82 17.81 -12.09
CA ILE A 331 19.90 16.87 -12.46
C ILE A 331 19.34 15.71 -13.26
N ASN A 332 20.03 15.33 -14.34
CA ASN A 332 19.83 14.08 -15.03
C ASN A 332 21.02 13.17 -14.75
N VAL A 333 20.73 11.95 -14.35
CA VAL A 333 21.72 10.92 -14.07
C VAL A 333 21.60 9.82 -15.11
N SER A 334 22.68 9.48 -15.75
CA SER A 334 22.81 8.35 -16.66
C SER A 334 23.59 7.23 -15.95
N VAL A 335 22.92 6.11 -15.71
CA VAL A 335 23.56 4.88 -15.21
C VAL A 335 23.94 4.06 -16.41
N VAL A 336 25.24 3.82 -16.60
CA VAL A 336 25.77 3.03 -17.70
C VAL A 336 26.28 1.71 -17.16
N THR A 337 25.62 0.62 -17.56
CA THR A 337 26.13 -0.75 -17.32
C THR A 337 26.41 -1.42 -18.65
N HIS A 338 27.08 -2.58 -18.65
CA HIS A 338 27.37 -3.32 -19.89
C HIS A 338 26.12 -3.68 -20.71
N THR A 339 24.94 -3.71 -20.09
CA THR A 339 23.70 -4.17 -20.72
C THR A 339 22.56 -3.15 -20.70
N LEU A 340 22.71 -2.05 -19.92
CA LEU A 340 21.61 -1.11 -19.68
C LEU A 340 22.14 0.32 -19.64
N LEU A 341 21.42 1.22 -20.34
CA LEU A 341 21.51 2.66 -20.17
C LEU A 341 20.20 3.14 -19.53
N LEU A 342 20.27 3.60 -18.28
CA LEU A 342 19.13 4.12 -17.54
C LEU A 342 19.32 5.62 -17.30
N LYS A 343 18.38 6.45 -17.77
CA LYS A 343 18.35 7.89 -17.50
C LYS A 343 17.30 8.23 -16.47
N ILE A 344 17.72 8.92 -15.40
CA ILE A 344 16.86 9.29 -14.27
C ILE A 344 16.98 10.80 -14.08
N SER A 345 15.84 11.49 -14.02
CA SER A 345 15.77 12.92 -13.73
C SER A 345 15.39 13.16 -12.27
N GLY A 346 15.82 14.28 -11.72
CA GLY A 346 15.49 14.66 -10.34
C GLY A 346 16.04 16.02 -9.97
N ARG A 347 16.04 16.30 -8.67
CA ARG A 347 16.56 17.54 -8.07
C ARG A 347 17.59 17.26 -7.00
N ILE A 348 18.58 18.10 -6.90
CA ILE A 348 19.58 18.05 -5.83
C ILE A 348 18.97 18.65 -4.56
N VAL A 349 18.87 17.85 -3.50
CA VAL A 349 18.23 18.26 -2.23
C VAL A 349 19.24 18.63 -1.15
N TRP A 350 20.48 18.16 -1.29
CA TRP A 350 21.60 18.56 -0.42
C TRP A 350 22.93 18.36 -1.13
N SER A 351 23.93 19.14 -0.72
CA SER A 351 25.34 18.95 -1.06
C SER A 351 26.21 19.08 0.19
N ARG A 352 27.33 18.38 0.23
CA ARG A 352 28.31 18.47 1.30
C ARG A 352 29.71 18.15 0.81
N GLU A 353 30.70 18.85 1.34
CA GLU A 353 32.10 18.47 1.18
C GLU A 353 32.43 17.24 2.05
N ILE A 354 33.08 16.26 1.49
CA ILE A 354 33.57 15.07 2.19
C ILE A 354 35.06 14.87 1.94
N VAL A 355 35.72 14.14 2.81
CA VAL A 355 37.12 13.74 2.60
C VAL A 355 37.17 12.25 2.31
N GLN A 356 37.57 11.89 1.10
CA GLN A 356 37.73 10.51 0.66
C GLN A 356 39.19 10.29 0.23
N ASN A 357 39.81 9.26 0.78
CA ASN A 357 41.22 8.94 0.51
C ASN A 357 42.23 10.12 0.69
N GLY A 358 41.92 11.04 1.62
CA GLY A 358 42.75 12.21 1.89
C GLY A 358 42.55 13.39 0.92
N ALA A 359 41.67 13.26 -0.09
CA ALA A 359 41.28 14.32 -1.01
C ALA A 359 39.89 14.85 -0.64
N LYS A 360 39.68 16.17 -0.81
CA LYS A 360 38.37 16.80 -0.68
C LYS A 360 37.58 16.54 -1.95
N THR A 361 36.34 16.03 -1.78
CA THR A 361 35.41 15.81 -2.85
C THR A 361 34.00 16.20 -2.39
N SER A 362 33.04 16.29 -3.31
CA SER A 362 31.66 16.65 -3.00
C SER A 362 30.76 15.44 -3.09
N ALA A 363 29.87 15.33 -2.11
CA ALA A 363 28.74 14.40 -2.18
C ALA A 363 27.44 15.19 -2.33
N ILE A 364 26.54 14.72 -3.19
CA ILE A 364 25.22 15.29 -3.41
C ILE A 364 24.15 14.26 -3.16
N GLY A 365 23.01 14.72 -2.61
CA GLY A 365 21.81 13.92 -2.51
C GLY A 365 20.79 14.38 -3.56
N MET A 366 20.32 13.44 -4.34
CA MET A 366 19.33 13.63 -5.38
C MET A 366 18.00 13.00 -4.98
N GLN A 367 16.92 13.73 -5.13
CA GLN A 367 15.56 13.20 -5.11
C GLN A 367 15.09 13.00 -6.54
N PHE A 368 14.54 11.83 -6.84
CA PHE A 368 14.03 11.52 -8.17
C PHE A 368 12.74 12.27 -8.45
N ASP A 369 12.57 12.73 -9.69
CA ASP A 369 11.28 13.14 -10.22
C ASP A 369 10.38 11.90 -10.40
N GLU A 370 9.10 12.11 -10.71
CA GLU A 370 8.18 11.01 -10.99
C GLU A 370 8.68 10.16 -12.15
N MET A 371 9.06 8.93 -11.84
CA MET A 371 9.58 8.00 -12.83
C MET A 371 8.45 7.21 -13.48
N SER A 372 8.57 6.95 -14.80
CA SER A 372 7.66 6.00 -15.45
C SER A 372 7.79 4.61 -14.80
N PRO A 373 6.70 3.82 -14.75
CA PRO A 373 6.72 2.47 -14.18
C PRO A 373 7.81 1.57 -14.76
N LYS A 374 8.15 1.78 -16.04
CA LYS A 374 9.22 1.05 -16.73
C LYS A 374 10.61 1.38 -16.17
N ILE A 375 10.93 2.66 -16.01
CA ILE A 375 12.23 3.11 -15.47
C ILE A 375 12.36 2.64 -14.03
N ARG A 376 11.31 2.78 -13.25
CA ARG A 376 11.24 2.36 -11.86
C ARG A 376 11.44 0.85 -11.72
N GLY A 377 10.78 0.04 -12.57
CA GLY A 377 10.97 -1.41 -12.62
C GLY A 377 12.39 -1.82 -13.01
N LEU A 378 13.03 -1.10 -13.94
CA LEU A 378 14.43 -1.37 -14.33
C LEU A 378 15.42 -1.03 -13.21
N LEU A 379 15.21 0.09 -12.52
CA LEU A 379 16.02 0.48 -11.35
C LEU A 379 15.90 -0.57 -10.24
N PHE A 380 14.70 -1.06 -10.00
CA PHE A 380 14.44 -2.09 -9.01
C PHE A 380 15.02 -3.45 -9.40
N ALA A 381 14.94 -3.83 -10.68
CA ALA A 381 15.57 -5.05 -11.18
C ALA A 381 17.10 -5.00 -11.04
N LEU A 382 17.69 -3.80 -11.21
CA LEU A 382 19.11 -3.56 -10.96
C LEU A 382 19.48 -3.83 -9.50
N PHE A 383 18.65 -3.39 -8.54
CA PHE A 383 18.88 -3.66 -7.11
C PHE A 383 18.82 -5.14 -6.76
N ASN A 384 17.88 -5.88 -7.34
CA ASN A 384 17.68 -7.31 -7.05
C ASN A 384 18.65 -8.23 -7.80
N SER A 385 19.37 -7.74 -8.82
CA SER A 385 20.34 -8.56 -9.57
C SER A 385 21.71 -8.68 -8.88
N LEU A 386 21.88 -8.03 -7.73
CA LEU A 386 23.17 -7.79 -7.09
C LEU A 386 23.22 -8.27 -5.63
N ASP A 387 22.10 -8.78 -5.10
CA ASP A 387 21.99 -9.61 -3.89
C ASP A 387 22.12 -11.11 -4.29
#